data_993414cf510c5892b05605b5151d3809
#
_entry.id   993414cf510c5892b05605b5151d3809
#
_cell.length_a   1.000
_cell.length_b   1.000
_cell.length_c   1.000
_cell.angle_alpha   90.00
_cell.angle_beta   90.00
_cell.angle_gamma   90.00
#
_symmetry.space_group_name_H-M   'P 1'
#
loop_
_entity.id
_entity.type
_entity.pdbx_description
1 polymer ?
#
loop_
_entity_poly.entity_id
_entity_poly.type
_entity_poly.pdbx_seq_one_letter_code
_entity_poly.pdbx_strand_id
1 'polypeptide(L)'
;TPERSSAASDVYKRQPRWNVYSAFTRPGVIQAAVSKMSNGKKYVCIAKTVEKGVGRYGRKKSMLSIGLGCEAKYAKDFVYTENLNLNDKKTEIPIGVSCRTCDRLDCSQRAFPPLHKKFDVDINSRGVSVYVTDK
;
A
#
# COMPACT_ATOMS: atom_id res chain seq x y z
N THR A 1 -15.93 18.95 14.67
CA THR A 1 -14.75 19.81 14.65
C THR A 1 -13.80 19.39 13.52
N PRO A 2 -13.25 20.32 12.73
CA PRO A 2 -12.42 19.98 11.56
C PRO A 2 -11.17 19.17 11.90
N GLU A 3 -10.70 19.17 13.11
CA GLU A 3 -9.52 18.42 13.55
C GLU A 3 -9.71 16.90 13.59
N ARG A 4 -10.92 16.42 13.88
CA ARG A 4 -11.21 14.97 13.91
C ARG A 4 -11.27 14.35 12.51
N SER A 5 -11.75 15.09 11.52
CA SER A 5 -11.77 14.62 10.15
C SER A 5 -10.38 14.57 9.53
N SER A 6 -9.49 15.51 9.88
CA SER A 6 -8.10 15.50 9.44
C SER A 6 -7.31 14.34 10.04
N ALA A 7 -7.48 14.04 11.32
CA ALA A 7 -6.81 12.92 11.98
C ALA A 7 -7.21 11.57 11.39
N ALA A 8 -8.50 11.36 11.11
CA ALA A 8 -8.97 10.13 10.48
C ALA A 8 -8.47 9.99 9.04
N SER A 9 -8.43 11.09 8.28
CA SER A 9 -7.87 11.08 6.93
C SER A 9 -6.36 10.87 6.93
N ASP A 10 -5.65 11.34 7.93
CA ASP A 10 -4.22 11.13 8.06
C ASP A 10 -3.87 9.68 8.41
N VAL A 11 -4.63 9.03 9.25
CA VAL A 11 -4.47 7.60 9.54
C VAL A 11 -4.70 6.78 8.28
N TYR A 12 -5.74 7.09 7.50
CA TYR A 12 -6.01 6.42 6.23
C TYR A 12 -4.91 6.64 5.20
N LYS A 13 -4.37 7.85 5.11
CA LYS A 13 -3.27 8.21 4.20
C LYS A 13 -1.93 7.56 4.56
N ARG A 14 -1.78 7.09 5.78
CA ARG A 14 -0.54 6.46 6.28
C ARG A 14 -0.53 4.94 6.16
N GLN A 15 -1.35 4.36 5.31
CA GLN A 15 -1.29 2.94 5.01
C GLN A 15 -0.22 2.66 3.93
N PRO A 16 0.48 1.50 4.01
CA PRO A 16 1.33 1.06 2.92
C PRO A 16 0.57 1.02 1.59
N ARG A 17 1.24 1.43 0.52
CA ARG A 17 0.59 1.59 -0.80
C ARG A 17 0.30 0.27 -1.53
N TRP A 18 0.85 -0.83 -1.06
CA TRP A 18 0.59 -2.12 -1.68
C TRP A 18 -0.91 -2.44 -1.65
N ASN A 19 -1.46 -2.94 -2.78
CA ASN A 19 -2.90 -3.11 -2.95
C ASN A 19 -3.54 -4.13 -1.99
N VAL A 20 -2.77 -5.01 -1.36
CA VAL A 20 -3.28 -5.89 -0.29
C VAL A 20 -3.82 -5.11 0.91
N TYR A 21 -3.28 -3.94 1.18
CA TYR A 21 -3.79 -3.06 2.24
C TYR A 21 -5.01 -2.27 1.79
N SER A 22 -4.99 -1.76 0.57
CA SER A 22 -6.12 -1.00 0.02
C SER A 22 -7.34 -1.87 -0.30
N ALA A 23 -7.17 -3.19 -0.41
CA ALA A 23 -8.27 -4.13 -0.65
C ALA A 23 -9.37 -4.05 0.42
N PHE A 24 -9.03 -3.69 1.65
CA PHE A 24 -10.01 -3.50 2.73
C PHE A 24 -10.97 -2.34 2.51
N THR A 25 -10.62 -1.38 1.65
CA THR A 25 -11.49 -0.23 1.33
C THR A 25 -12.64 -0.61 0.41
N ARG A 26 -12.50 -1.70 -0.31
CA ARG A 26 -13.52 -2.24 -1.23
C ARG A 26 -13.64 -3.76 -1.04
N PRO A 27 -14.25 -4.21 0.07
CA PRO A 27 -14.34 -5.61 0.40
C PRO A 27 -15.02 -6.45 -0.69
N GLY A 28 -14.46 -7.63 -0.93
CA GLY A 28 -15.00 -8.59 -1.90
C GLY A 28 -14.73 -8.28 -3.37
N VAL A 29 -14.13 -7.13 -3.69
CA VAL A 29 -13.78 -6.74 -5.06
C VAL A 29 -12.32 -7.08 -5.34
N ILE A 30 -12.05 -7.71 -6.48
CA ILE A 30 -10.68 -7.95 -6.96
C ILE A 30 -10.09 -6.63 -7.45
N GLN A 31 -8.99 -6.23 -6.86
CA GLN A 31 -8.24 -5.04 -7.27
C GLN A 31 -6.92 -5.46 -7.90
N ALA A 32 -6.67 -5.00 -9.11
CA ALA A 32 -5.41 -5.22 -9.82
C ALA A 32 -4.61 -3.92 -9.88
N ALA A 33 -3.31 -4.01 -9.67
CA ALA A 33 -2.42 -2.87 -9.72
C ALA A 33 -1.03 -3.27 -10.21
N VAL A 34 -0.35 -2.32 -10.84
CA VAL A 34 1.07 -2.43 -11.18
C VAL A 34 1.86 -1.78 -10.06
N SER A 35 2.74 -2.54 -9.45
CA SER A 35 3.55 -2.11 -8.31
C SER A 35 5.01 -2.06 -8.69
N LYS A 36 5.70 -1.00 -8.29
CA LYS A 36 7.13 -0.81 -8.55
C LYS A 36 7.88 -0.78 -7.22
N MET A 37 8.81 -1.71 -7.08
CA MET A 37 9.71 -1.75 -5.93
C MET A 37 10.81 -0.70 -6.03
N SER A 38 11.46 -0.38 -4.91
CA SER A 38 12.58 0.57 -4.85
C SER A 38 13.79 0.14 -5.69
N ASN A 39 13.98 -1.17 -5.93
CA ASN A 39 15.02 -1.71 -6.80
C ASN A 39 14.71 -1.62 -8.31
N GLY A 40 13.56 -1.02 -8.68
CA GLY A 40 13.12 -0.87 -10.07
C GLY A 40 12.32 -2.05 -10.62
N LYS A 41 12.22 -3.16 -9.92
CA LYS A 41 11.41 -4.31 -10.35
C LYS A 41 9.93 -3.97 -10.30
N LYS A 42 9.20 -4.39 -11.32
CA LYS A 42 7.75 -4.21 -11.44
C LYS A 42 7.02 -5.52 -11.26
N TYR A 43 5.90 -5.45 -10.58
CA TYR A 43 5.02 -6.58 -10.34
C TYR A 43 3.58 -6.21 -10.69
N VAL A 44 2.84 -7.16 -11.22
CA VAL A 44 1.38 -7.07 -11.30
C VAL A 44 0.80 -7.85 -10.15
N CYS A 45 0.00 -7.18 -9.33
CA CYS A 45 -0.59 -7.75 -8.13
C CYS A 45 -2.11 -7.64 -8.20
N ILE A 46 -2.79 -8.71 -7.83
CA ILE A 46 -4.22 -8.67 -7.53
C ILE A 46 -4.42 -8.88 -6.04
N ALA A 47 -5.42 -8.23 -5.49
CA ALA A 47 -5.78 -8.38 -4.09
C ALA A 47 -7.30 -8.42 -3.93
N LYS A 48 -7.75 -9.24 -3.01
CA LYS A 48 -9.16 -9.38 -2.63
C LYS A 48 -9.27 -9.69 -1.16
N THR A 49 -10.29 -9.14 -0.51
CA THR A 49 -10.64 -9.53 0.85
C THR A 49 -11.57 -10.72 0.86
N VAL A 50 -11.39 -11.59 1.83
CA VAL A 50 -12.27 -12.71 2.12
C VAL A 50 -12.64 -12.71 3.59
N GLU A 51 -13.87 -13.07 3.91
CA GLU A 51 -14.32 -13.26 5.28
C GLU A 51 -13.97 -14.67 5.76
N LYS A 52 -13.36 -14.76 6.91
CA LYS A 52 -13.05 -16.03 7.57
C LYS A 52 -13.89 -16.22 8.84
N GLY A 53 -14.49 -17.38 8.95
CA GLY A 53 -15.22 -17.80 10.13
C GLY A 53 -16.70 -18.07 9.87
N VAL A 54 -17.26 -18.98 10.64
CA VAL A 54 -18.69 -19.26 10.66
C VAL A 54 -19.36 -18.10 11.41
N GLY A 55 -20.28 -17.40 10.75
CA GLY A 55 -21.04 -16.33 11.37
C GLY A 55 -21.95 -16.83 12.49
N ARG A 56 -21.44 -16.85 13.72
CA ARG A 56 -22.30 -17.00 14.92
C ARG A 56 -22.74 -15.61 15.37
N TYR A 57 -23.97 -15.52 15.79
CA TYR A 57 -24.51 -14.30 16.39
C TYR A 57 -23.58 -13.79 17.51
N GLY A 58 -23.22 -12.51 17.44
CA GLY A 58 -22.35 -11.86 18.43
C GLY A 58 -20.84 -12.06 18.25
N ARG A 59 -20.36 -12.84 17.25
CA ARG A 59 -18.94 -12.95 16.93
C ARG A 59 -18.58 -12.14 15.67
N LYS A 60 -17.56 -11.29 15.79
CA LYS A 60 -17.00 -10.58 14.64
C LYS A 60 -16.32 -11.58 13.69
N LYS A 61 -16.67 -11.52 12.43
CA LYS A 61 -15.96 -12.25 11.37
C LYS A 61 -14.59 -11.60 11.15
N SER A 62 -13.57 -12.42 10.98
CA SER A 62 -12.25 -11.94 10.57
C SER A 62 -12.24 -11.71 9.09
N MET A 63 -11.73 -10.56 8.67
CA MET A 63 -11.51 -10.23 7.26
C MET A 63 -10.03 -10.34 6.95
N LEU A 64 -9.69 -11.09 5.90
CA LEU A 64 -8.34 -11.29 5.41
C LEU A 64 -8.20 -10.68 4.03
N SER A 65 -7.09 -10.03 3.78
CA SER A 65 -6.70 -9.62 2.43
C SER A 65 -5.72 -10.63 1.86
N ILE A 66 -6.04 -11.14 0.69
CA ILE A 66 -5.21 -12.10 -0.03
C ILE A 66 -4.69 -11.41 -1.27
N GLY A 67 -3.38 -11.40 -1.45
CA GLY A 67 -2.70 -10.86 -2.62
C GLY A 67 -1.96 -11.94 -3.37
N LEU A 68 -2.05 -11.89 -4.70
CA LEU A 68 -1.26 -12.69 -5.62
C LEU A 68 -0.55 -11.76 -6.58
N GLY A 69 0.71 -12.02 -6.87
CA GLY A 69 1.47 -11.20 -7.77
C GLY A 69 2.45 -12.00 -8.62
N CYS A 70 2.79 -11.44 -9.76
CA CYS A 70 3.86 -11.93 -10.63
C CYS A 70 4.72 -10.78 -11.13
N GLU A 71 5.94 -11.08 -11.56
CA GLU A 71 6.76 -10.08 -12.23
C GLU A 71 6.08 -9.58 -13.51
N ALA A 72 6.24 -8.29 -13.81
CA ALA A 72 5.56 -7.66 -14.95
C ALA A 72 5.87 -8.31 -16.31
N LYS A 73 7.03 -8.98 -16.43
CA LYS A 73 7.38 -9.72 -17.66
C LYS A 73 6.41 -10.87 -17.98
N TYR A 74 5.76 -11.44 -16.97
CA TYR A 74 4.76 -12.51 -17.12
C TYR A 74 3.32 -11.99 -17.16
N ALA A 75 3.13 -10.68 -17.16
CA ALA A 75 1.80 -10.06 -17.08
C ALA A 75 0.88 -10.42 -18.24
N LYS A 76 1.45 -10.78 -19.40
CA LYS A 76 0.68 -11.21 -20.58
C LYS A 76 -0.17 -12.46 -20.34
N ASP A 77 0.31 -13.34 -19.45
CA ASP A 77 -0.37 -14.59 -19.09
C ASP A 77 -1.42 -14.41 -17.99
N PHE A 78 -1.55 -13.19 -17.50
CA PHE A 78 -2.40 -12.85 -16.37
C PHE A 78 -3.69 -12.18 -16.84
N VAL A 79 -4.84 -12.85 -16.68
CA VAL A 79 -6.14 -12.39 -17.20
C VAL A 79 -6.53 -11.00 -16.70
N TYR A 80 -6.17 -10.66 -15.47
CA TYR A 80 -6.50 -9.37 -14.84
C TYR A 80 -5.71 -8.18 -15.36
N THR A 81 -4.78 -8.39 -16.29
CA THR A 81 -3.96 -7.32 -16.87
C THR A 81 -4.56 -6.67 -18.11
N GLU A 82 -5.65 -7.19 -18.64
CA GLU A 82 -6.30 -6.68 -19.86
C GLU A 82 -6.67 -5.20 -19.75
N ASN A 83 -7.06 -4.76 -18.57
CA ASN A 83 -7.43 -3.38 -18.29
C ASN A 83 -6.29 -2.52 -17.72
N LEU A 84 -5.08 -3.07 -17.60
CA LEU A 84 -3.92 -2.38 -17.04
C LEU A 84 -2.98 -1.97 -18.16
N ASN A 85 -2.65 -0.68 -18.21
CA ASN A 85 -1.60 -0.20 -19.10
C ASN A 85 -0.23 -0.39 -18.44
N LEU A 86 0.46 -1.47 -18.80
CA LEU A 86 1.76 -1.83 -18.22
C LEU A 86 2.89 -0.86 -18.60
N ASN A 87 2.70 -0.06 -19.64
CA ASN A 87 3.69 0.88 -20.14
C ASN A 87 3.50 2.30 -19.59
N ASP A 88 2.39 2.58 -18.93
CA ASP A 88 2.12 3.88 -18.36
C ASP A 88 2.77 4.03 -16.98
N LYS A 89 3.80 4.86 -16.92
CA LYS A 89 4.49 5.16 -15.66
C LYS A 89 3.58 5.82 -14.60
N LYS A 90 2.48 6.45 -15.03
CA LYS A 90 1.54 7.09 -14.11
C LYS A 90 0.69 6.09 -13.34
N THR A 91 0.49 4.89 -13.88
CA THR A 91 -0.26 3.83 -13.23
C THR A 91 0.57 2.97 -12.29
N GLU A 92 1.90 3.13 -12.32
CA GLU A 92 2.81 2.41 -11.43
C GLU A 92 2.72 2.95 -10.00
N ILE A 93 2.40 2.07 -9.07
CA ILE A 93 2.34 2.42 -7.65
C ILE A 93 3.69 2.13 -7.01
N PRO A 94 4.41 3.13 -6.50
CA PRO A 94 5.66 2.89 -5.78
C PRO A 94 5.37 2.23 -4.44
N ILE A 95 5.88 1.02 -4.25
CA ILE A 95 5.67 0.21 -3.05
C ILE A 95 6.98 -0.23 -2.41
N GLY A 96 6.87 -0.71 -1.18
CA GLY A 96 7.88 -1.51 -0.47
C GLY A 96 7.18 -2.67 0.21
N VAL A 97 7.93 -3.69 0.61
CA VAL A 97 7.36 -4.84 1.33
C VAL A 97 6.80 -4.41 2.69
N SER A 98 7.53 -3.55 3.38
CA SER A 98 7.13 -2.96 4.65
C SER A 98 7.69 -1.55 4.75
N CYS A 99 6.95 -0.61 5.35
CA CYS A 99 7.44 0.74 5.57
C CYS A 99 8.73 0.76 6.40
N ARG A 100 8.89 -0.18 7.32
CA ARG A 100 10.07 -0.26 8.21
C ARG A 100 11.35 -0.64 7.47
N THR A 101 11.25 -1.38 6.36
CA THR A 101 12.37 -1.81 5.54
C THR A 101 12.49 -1.05 4.21
N CYS A 102 11.60 -0.11 3.97
CA CYS A 102 11.52 0.64 2.73
C CYS A 102 12.49 1.83 2.73
N ASP A 103 13.30 1.94 1.68
CA ASP A 103 14.29 3.01 1.50
C ASP A 103 13.75 4.31 0.92
N ARG A 104 12.49 4.36 0.54
CA ARG A 104 11.90 5.56 -0.07
C ARG A 104 11.86 6.71 0.93
N LEU A 105 12.36 7.88 0.50
CA LEU A 105 12.42 9.09 1.32
C LEU A 105 11.19 10.00 1.11
N ASP A 106 10.52 9.90 -0.02
CA ASP A 106 9.49 10.80 -0.52
C ASP A 106 8.06 10.24 -0.47
N CYS A 107 7.84 9.21 0.30
CA CYS A 107 6.53 8.57 0.39
C CYS A 107 5.59 9.31 1.36
N SER A 108 4.55 9.93 0.82
CA SER A 108 3.51 10.62 1.60
C SER A 108 2.64 9.68 2.46
N GLN A 109 2.65 8.39 2.15
CA GLN A 109 1.85 7.36 2.84
C GLN A 109 2.68 6.48 3.78
N ARG A 110 3.90 6.87 4.08
CA ARG A 110 4.73 6.13 5.02
C ARG A 110 4.05 6.03 6.39
N ALA A 111 3.82 4.80 6.84
CA ALA A 111 3.17 4.52 8.12
C ALA A 111 4.16 4.40 9.29
N PHE A 112 5.39 3.98 9.03
CA PHE A 112 6.43 3.77 10.05
C PHE A 112 7.79 4.30 9.58
N PRO A 113 8.66 4.79 10.49
CA PRO A 113 10.01 5.16 10.15
C PRO A 113 10.84 3.94 9.73
N PRO A 114 11.83 4.10 8.85
CA PRO A 114 12.71 3.00 8.47
C PRO A 114 13.61 2.60 9.63
N LEU A 115 13.73 1.30 9.90
CA LEU A 115 14.50 0.77 11.03
C LEU A 115 16.02 0.97 10.89
N HIS A 116 16.50 1.04 9.65
CA HIS A 116 17.93 1.08 9.33
C HIS A 116 18.48 2.51 9.15
N LYS A 117 17.64 3.53 9.33
CA LYS A 117 18.03 4.94 9.21
C LYS A 117 17.74 5.68 10.50
N LYS A 118 18.60 6.65 10.82
CA LYS A 118 18.31 7.56 11.91
C LYS A 118 17.07 8.37 11.58
N PHE A 119 16.23 8.49 12.56
CA PHE A 119 15.01 9.26 12.49
C PHE A 119 15.26 10.63 13.09
N ASP A 120 15.10 11.66 12.28
CA ASP A 120 15.15 13.05 12.73
C ASP A 120 13.78 13.70 12.52
N VAL A 121 13.30 14.38 13.55
CA VAL A 121 12.04 15.11 13.51
C VAL A 121 12.34 16.60 13.52
N ASP A 122 12.28 17.23 12.37
CA ASP A 122 12.26 18.69 12.32
C ASP A 122 10.81 19.16 12.54
N ILE A 123 10.54 19.66 13.74
CA ILE A 123 9.24 20.19 14.14
C ILE A 123 8.82 21.44 13.37
N ASN A 124 9.75 22.10 12.70
CA ASN A 124 9.53 23.36 11.99
C ASN A 124 9.28 23.14 10.48
N SER A 125 9.57 21.95 9.95
CA SER A 125 9.36 21.66 8.54
C SER A 125 8.20 20.70 8.32
N ARG A 126 7.33 21.05 7.37
CA ARG A 126 6.27 20.15 6.89
C ARG A 126 6.68 19.63 5.51
N GLY A 127 7.21 18.42 5.48
CA GLY A 127 7.55 17.72 4.26
C GLY A 127 6.42 16.83 3.74
N VAL A 128 6.69 16.11 2.67
CA VAL A 128 5.79 15.11 2.07
C VAL A 128 5.51 13.95 3.04
N SER A 129 6.44 13.66 3.94
CA SER A 129 6.29 12.65 4.98
C SER A 129 6.62 13.26 6.36
N VAL A 130 5.90 12.79 7.39
CA VAL A 130 6.21 13.13 8.79
C VAL A 130 7.55 12.56 9.22
N TYR A 131 8.02 11.53 8.53
CA TYR A 131 9.28 10.85 8.83
C TYR A 131 10.35 11.32 7.86
N VAL A 132 11.17 12.24 8.32
CA VAL A 132 12.36 12.71 7.61
C VAL A 132 13.53 11.85 8.05
N THR A 133 14.31 11.35 7.11
CA THR A 133 15.53 10.60 7.37
C THR A 133 16.69 11.33 6.73
N ASP A 134 17.83 11.34 7.39
CA ASP A 134 19.07 11.83 6.79
C ASP A 134 19.39 11.01 5.53
N LYS A 135 19.85 11.70 4.52
CA LYS A 135 20.25 11.11 3.24
C LYS A 135 21.46 10.19 3.38
#